data_c1d51a79cf6f03de33540fa487a186ba
#
_entry.id   c1d51a79cf6f03de33540fa487a186ba
#
_cell.length_a   1.000
_cell.length_b   1.000
_cell.length_c   1.000
_cell.angle_alpha   90.00
_cell.angle_beta   90.00
_cell.angle_gamma   90.00
#
_symmetry.space_group_name_H-M   'P 1'
#
loop_
_entity.id
_entity.type
_entity.pdbx_description
1 polymer ?
#
loop_
_entity_poly.entity_id
_entity_poly.type
_entity_poly.pdbx_seq_one_letter_code
_entity_poly.pdbx_strand_id
1 'polypeptide(L)'
;PLTFEDVMNVIDLEQPEGVIVALGGQTAIGLASLLSQAGVRIFGSSSGSIELAEDRQLFEKAMEEIQIPMPKGKGVFDVASALAVAKEITYPVLVRPSFVLGGRMMHLVYDEESLKQKVEEALHLDSRYPVLIDKYILGQECEVDAICDGSDVFIPGIMEHIERTGVHSGDSMSVYPPYSLKDEVIATIVEQTRKIGLKLQMIGLYNIQFIIDANKQVYVIEVNPRSSRTVPFLAKATGLPIANLATKVMLGYSLKQLGYVGLYPNRKRWYVKSPTFSFSKISGMDVVLSPEMKSTGEAIGYDYSLNRALYKSLRASGVRVSNYGTVLATIADADKQAALPLIKRFYDLGFNIEATKGTALFLKENGIKTRIKKKISEGSDEILESIKKGYVTYVINTASERDSLMDGKIIRRAAIDNNVAVFTCLDTVLVLLNVLEEMTMRISLIDEE
;
A
#
# COMPACT_ATOMS: atom_id res chain seq x y z
N PRO A 1 -20.89 11.41 -16.12
CA PRO A 1 -19.75 10.52 -16.33
C PRO A 1 -18.50 11.31 -16.72
N LEU A 2 -17.29 10.79 -16.44
CA LEU A 2 -16.05 11.36 -16.95
C LEU A 2 -15.69 10.67 -18.27
N THR A 3 -16.52 10.88 -19.28
CA THR A 3 -16.22 10.52 -20.67
C THR A 3 -15.71 11.74 -21.42
N PHE A 4 -15.00 11.55 -22.51
CA PHE A 4 -14.52 12.66 -23.34
C PHE A 4 -15.67 13.55 -23.83
N GLU A 5 -16.74 12.93 -24.31
CA GLU A 5 -17.92 13.63 -24.84
C GLU A 5 -18.63 14.48 -23.77
N ASP A 6 -18.86 13.90 -22.57
CA ASP A 6 -19.53 14.63 -21.48
C ASP A 6 -18.68 15.82 -21.01
N VAL A 7 -17.36 15.63 -20.92
CA VAL A 7 -16.44 16.70 -20.52
C VAL A 7 -16.39 17.79 -21.58
N MET A 8 -16.33 17.44 -22.87
CA MET A 8 -16.35 18.44 -23.96
C MET A 8 -17.67 19.23 -23.99
N ASN A 9 -18.82 18.57 -23.76
CA ASN A 9 -20.10 19.28 -23.68
C ASN A 9 -20.11 20.34 -22.56
N VAL A 10 -19.49 20.03 -21.41
CA VAL A 10 -19.35 21.00 -20.32
C VAL A 10 -18.39 22.14 -20.72
N ILE A 11 -17.27 21.81 -21.35
CA ILE A 11 -16.29 22.81 -21.82
C ILE A 11 -16.93 23.75 -22.84
N ASP A 12 -17.70 23.22 -23.79
CA ASP A 12 -18.38 24.02 -24.81
C ASP A 12 -19.48 24.91 -24.22
N LEU A 13 -20.12 24.48 -23.15
CA LEU A 13 -21.12 25.27 -22.45
C LEU A 13 -20.51 26.37 -21.57
N GLU A 14 -19.51 26.01 -20.74
CA GLU A 14 -18.95 26.90 -19.70
C GLU A 14 -17.79 27.75 -20.21
N GLN A 15 -17.19 27.40 -21.35
CA GLN A 15 -16.04 28.10 -21.97
C GLN A 15 -14.90 28.42 -20.98
N PRO A 16 -14.40 27.43 -20.20
CA PRO A 16 -13.31 27.67 -19.26
C PRO A 16 -12.02 27.99 -20.00
N GLU A 17 -11.08 28.68 -19.33
CA GLU A 17 -9.74 28.95 -19.89
C GLU A 17 -8.89 27.67 -20.05
N GLY A 18 -9.27 26.58 -19.38
CA GLY A 18 -8.61 25.28 -19.43
C GLY A 18 -9.08 24.35 -18.33
N VAL A 19 -8.46 23.18 -18.23
CA VAL A 19 -8.85 22.07 -17.33
C VAL A 19 -7.68 21.65 -16.46
N ILE A 20 -7.94 21.36 -15.19
CA ILE A 20 -7.00 20.72 -14.27
C ILE A 20 -7.37 19.22 -14.15
N VAL A 21 -6.56 18.34 -14.72
CA VAL A 21 -6.77 16.88 -14.65
C VAL A 21 -6.14 16.23 -13.42
N ALA A 22 -5.06 16.80 -12.89
CA ALA A 22 -4.26 16.21 -11.82
C ALA A 22 -4.98 16.03 -10.48
N LEU A 23 -6.12 16.67 -10.25
CA LEU A 23 -6.92 16.58 -9.02
C LEU A 23 -8.12 15.60 -9.14
N GLY A 24 -8.39 15.06 -10.34
CA GLY A 24 -9.54 14.20 -10.63
C GLY A 24 -9.24 12.68 -10.60
N GLY A 25 -8.08 12.28 -10.11
CA GLY A 25 -7.65 10.88 -10.06
C GLY A 25 -7.33 10.30 -11.45
N GLN A 26 -7.22 8.97 -11.54
CA GLN A 26 -6.76 8.28 -12.75
C GLN A 26 -7.69 8.48 -13.95
N THR A 27 -8.99 8.52 -13.72
CA THR A 27 -9.97 8.72 -14.81
C THR A 27 -9.80 10.08 -15.49
N ALA A 28 -9.54 11.14 -14.72
CA ALA A 28 -9.33 12.46 -15.28
C ALA A 28 -7.97 12.57 -16.01
N ILE A 29 -6.91 11.96 -15.46
CA ILE A 29 -5.60 11.86 -16.11
C ILE A 29 -5.71 11.16 -17.47
N GLY A 30 -6.46 10.06 -17.56
CA GLY A 30 -6.67 9.33 -18.81
C GLY A 30 -7.35 10.15 -19.92
N LEU A 31 -8.00 11.27 -19.60
CA LEU A 31 -8.57 12.18 -20.59
C LEU A 31 -7.60 13.26 -21.09
N ALA A 32 -6.45 13.44 -20.45
CA ALA A 32 -5.54 14.57 -20.73
C ALA A 32 -5.10 14.62 -22.21
N SER A 33 -4.73 13.48 -22.78
CA SER A 33 -4.29 13.41 -24.18
C SER A 33 -5.41 13.77 -25.16
N LEU A 34 -6.61 13.22 -24.98
CA LEU A 34 -7.77 13.48 -25.83
C LEU A 34 -8.21 14.95 -25.75
N LEU A 35 -8.26 15.50 -24.54
CA LEU A 35 -8.60 16.93 -24.34
C LEU A 35 -7.57 17.85 -24.97
N SER A 36 -6.26 17.53 -24.83
CA SER A 36 -5.17 18.30 -25.45
C SER A 36 -5.24 18.25 -26.98
N GLN A 37 -5.53 17.08 -27.58
CA GLN A 37 -5.71 16.92 -29.03
C GLN A 37 -6.94 17.69 -29.54
N ALA A 38 -7.97 17.85 -28.74
CA ALA A 38 -9.15 18.67 -29.05
C ALA A 38 -8.90 20.18 -28.87
N GLY A 39 -7.67 20.60 -28.53
CA GLY A 39 -7.31 22.01 -28.37
C GLY A 39 -7.64 22.57 -26.97
N VAL A 40 -8.05 21.75 -26.01
CA VAL A 40 -8.32 22.19 -24.65
C VAL A 40 -7.00 22.40 -23.91
N ARG A 41 -6.82 23.55 -23.29
CA ARG A 41 -5.65 23.86 -22.47
C ARG A 41 -5.68 23.02 -21.17
N ILE A 42 -4.59 22.29 -20.90
CA ILE A 42 -4.39 21.60 -19.62
C ILE A 42 -3.55 22.49 -18.71
N PHE A 43 -4.07 22.82 -17.52
CA PHE A 43 -3.29 23.48 -16.46
C PHE A 43 -2.57 22.42 -15.64
N GLY A 44 -1.26 22.58 -15.46
CA GLY A 44 -0.38 21.65 -14.78
C GLY A 44 0.55 20.90 -15.75
N SER A 45 0.87 19.66 -15.45
CA SER A 45 1.75 18.82 -16.26
C SER A 45 1.14 18.62 -17.66
N SER A 46 1.97 18.72 -18.69
CA SER A 46 1.55 18.52 -20.09
C SER A 46 1.13 17.06 -20.34
N SER A 47 0.35 16.81 -21.39
CA SER A 47 0.02 15.45 -21.82
C SER A 47 1.27 14.60 -22.08
N GLY A 48 2.33 15.19 -22.66
CA GLY A 48 3.61 14.50 -22.86
C GLY A 48 4.33 14.16 -21.54
N SER A 49 4.28 15.05 -20.53
CA SER A 49 4.82 14.75 -19.20
C SER A 49 4.04 13.63 -18.49
N ILE A 50 2.73 13.61 -18.68
CA ILE A 50 1.85 12.57 -18.15
C ILE A 50 2.18 11.23 -18.82
N GLU A 51 2.29 11.18 -20.14
CA GLU A 51 2.64 9.98 -20.90
C GLU A 51 4.03 9.45 -20.49
N LEU A 52 5.02 10.34 -20.36
CA LEU A 52 6.37 9.98 -19.90
C LEU A 52 6.38 9.34 -18.49
N ALA A 53 5.44 9.72 -17.63
CA ALA A 53 5.30 9.14 -16.29
C ALA A 53 4.53 7.81 -16.29
N GLU A 54 3.53 7.65 -17.18
CA GLU A 54 2.63 6.48 -17.19
C GLU A 54 3.10 5.36 -18.11
N ASP A 55 3.81 5.69 -19.20
CA ASP A 55 4.40 4.67 -20.08
C ASP A 55 5.65 4.06 -19.45
N ARG A 56 5.60 2.75 -19.20
CA ARG A 56 6.65 2.01 -18.52
C ARG A 56 8.02 2.15 -19.20
N GLN A 57 8.08 2.04 -20.51
CA GLN A 57 9.35 2.05 -21.25
C GLN A 57 9.97 3.47 -21.26
N LEU A 58 9.13 4.47 -21.48
CA LEU A 58 9.55 5.88 -21.43
C LEU A 58 10.02 6.25 -20.03
N PHE A 59 9.30 5.80 -19.02
CA PHE A 59 9.64 6.04 -17.62
C PHE A 59 10.96 5.36 -17.23
N GLU A 60 11.17 4.09 -17.56
CA GLU A 60 12.43 3.37 -17.29
C GLU A 60 13.62 4.09 -17.92
N LYS A 61 13.50 4.44 -19.20
CA LYS A 61 14.56 5.20 -19.89
C LYS A 61 14.84 6.54 -19.21
N ALA A 62 13.80 7.27 -18.81
CA ALA A 62 13.95 8.53 -18.10
C ALA A 62 14.68 8.36 -16.75
N MET A 63 14.39 7.28 -16.01
CA MET A 63 15.06 6.97 -14.73
C MET A 63 16.52 6.54 -14.94
N GLU A 64 16.81 5.76 -15.98
CA GLU A 64 18.19 5.39 -16.34
C GLU A 64 19.03 6.63 -16.64
N GLU A 65 18.51 7.58 -17.43
CA GLU A 65 19.22 8.82 -17.78
C GLU A 65 19.61 9.68 -16.57
N ILE A 66 18.84 9.62 -15.48
CA ILE A 66 19.12 10.34 -14.22
C ILE A 66 19.69 9.44 -13.12
N GLN A 67 20.02 8.20 -13.47
CA GLN A 67 20.64 7.19 -12.58
C GLN A 67 19.85 6.90 -11.32
N ILE A 68 18.51 6.80 -11.44
CA ILE A 68 17.62 6.40 -10.36
C ILE A 68 17.30 4.91 -10.48
N PRO A 69 17.58 4.10 -9.46
CA PRO A 69 17.32 2.67 -9.49
C PRO A 69 15.82 2.34 -9.57
N MET A 70 15.49 1.37 -10.41
CA MET A 70 14.18 0.74 -10.50
C MET A 70 14.28 -0.79 -10.35
N PRO A 71 13.23 -1.49 -9.92
CA PRO A 71 13.19 -2.94 -10.01
C PRO A 71 13.38 -3.38 -11.46
N LYS A 72 14.32 -4.32 -11.69
CA LYS A 72 14.54 -4.89 -13.04
C LYS A 72 13.30 -5.64 -13.50
N GLY A 73 12.91 -5.47 -14.75
CA GLY A 73 11.78 -6.17 -15.33
C GLY A 73 11.66 -5.97 -16.82
N LYS A 74 10.76 -6.73 -17.47
CA LYS A 74 10.48 -6.63 -18.91
C LYS A 74 9.01 -6.95 -19.19
N GLY A 75 8.46 -6.28 -20.21
CA GLY A 75 7.18 -6.66 -20.80
C GLY A 75 7.35 -7.85 -21.75
N VAL A 76 6.46 -8.82 -21.66
CA VAL A 76 6.47 -10.03 -22.46
C VAL A 76 5.09 -10.32 -23.05
N PHE A 77 5.05 -11.01 -24.20
CA PHE A 77 3.83 -11.38 -24.89
C PHE A 77 3.58 -12.90 -24.93
N ASP A 78 4.46 -13.69 -24.31
CA ASP A 78 4.36 -15.16 -24.28
C ASP A 78 5.02 -15.72 -23.02
N VAL A 79 4.66 -16.96 -22.70
CA VAL A 79 5.16 -17.67 -21.50
C VAL A 79 6.66 -17.97 -21.58
N ALA A 80 7.19 -18.30 -22.77
CA ALA A 80 8.60 -18.65 -22.91
C ALA A 80 9.50 -17.43 -22.62
N SER A 81 9.11 -16.27 -23.14
CA SER A 81 9.76 -14.99 -22.82
C SER A 81 9.67 -14.65 -21.34
N ALA A 82 8.52 -14.90 -20.69
CA ALA A 82 8.34 -14.67 -19.25
C ALA A 82 9.30 -15.52 -18.41
N LEU A 83 9.43 -16.80 -18.76
CA LEU A 83 10.37 -17.72 -18.08
C LEU A 83 11.83 -17.28 -18.26
N ALA A 84 12.20 -16.83 -19.46
CA ALA A 84 13.54 -16.33 -19.72
C ALA A 84 13.85 -15.09 -18.87
N VAL A 85 12.93 -14.14 -18.79
CA VAL A 85 13.05 -12.94 -17.93
C VAL A 85 13.16 -13.33 -16.46
N ALA A 86 12.27 -14.20 -15.96
CA ALA A 86 12.29 -14.63 -14.56
C ALA A 86 13.60 -15.36 -14.19
N LYS A 87 14.18 -16.12 -15.12
CA LYS A 87 15.48 -16.76 -14.94
C LYS A 87 16.62 -15.72 -14.85
N GLU A 88 16.56 -14.65 -15.64
CA GLU A 88 17.53 -13.55 -15.63
C GLU A 88 17.48 -12.77 -14.34
N ILE A 89 16.26 -12.33 -13.92
CA ILE A 89 16.08 -11.47 -12.73
C ILE A 89 15.95 -12.25 -11.43
N THR A 90 15.81 -13.57 -11.49
CA THR A 90 15.62 -14.51 -10.36
C THR A 90 14.31 -14.35 -9.60
N TYR A 91 13.76 -15.46 -9.10
CA TYR A 91 12.58 -15.44 -8.23
C TYR A 91 12.88 -14.82 -6.85
N PRO A 92 11.88 -14.29 -6.14
CA PRO A 92 10.49 -14.09 -6.57
C PRO A 92 10.34 -12.96 -7.58
N VAL A 93 9.28 -13.07 -8.43
CA VAL A 93 8.94 -12.07 -9.43
C VAL A 93 7.50 -11.60 -9.25
N LEU A 94 7.21 -10.39 -9.68
CA LEU A 94 5.88 -9.81 -9.73
C LEU A 94 5.36 -9.89 -11.18
N VAL A 95 4.21 -10.54 -11.36
CA VAL A 95 3.50 -10.61 -12.64
C VAL A 95 2.38 -9.58 -12.62
N ARG A 96 2.34 -8.68 -13.59
CA ARG A 96 1.27 -7.68 -13.71
C ARG A 96 0.90 -7.40 -15.16
N PRO A 97 -0.39 -7.40 -15.51
CA PRO A 97 -0.84 -6.89 -16.81
C PRO A 97 -0.58 -5.38 -16.91
N SER A 98 -0.19 -4.89 -18.10
CA SER A 98 0.18 -3.46 -18.30
C SER A 98 -1.01 -2.49 -18.22
N PHE A 99 -2.25 -2.98 -18.41
CA PHE A 99 -3.45 -2.15 -18.59
C PHE A 99 -4.40 -2.14 -17.40
N VAL A 100 -4.03 -2.77 -16.26
CA VAL A 100 -4.92 -2.85 -15.09
C VAL A 100 -4.67 -1.72 -14.10
N LEU A 101 -5.76 -1.23 -13.51
CA LEU A 101 -5.75 -0.18 -12.49
C LEU A 101 -5.84 -0.79 -11.08
N GLY A 102 -5.20 -0.14 -10.11
CA GLY A 102 -5.30 -0.49 -8.68
C GLY A 102 -4.74 -1.87 -8.35
N GLY A 103 -3.71 -2.32 -9.06
CA GLY A 103 -3.02 -3.60 -8.78
C GLY A 103 -3.82 -4.85 -9.07
N ARG A 104 -4.96 -4.74 -9.79
CA ARG A 104 -5.78 -5.89 -10.15
C ARG A 104 -4.97 -6.91 -10.93
N MET A 105 -5.11 -8.20 -10.57
CA MET A 105 -4.38 -9.30 -11.18
C MET A 105 -2.84 -9.22 -11.10
N MET A 106 -2.32 -8.47 -10.16
CA MET A 106 -0.92 -8.55 -9.80
C MET A 106 -0.70 -9.76 -8.90
N HIS A 107 0.31 -10.58 -9.25
CA HIS A 107 0.63 -11.79 -8.52
C HIS A 107 2.13 -11.84 -8.20
N LEU A 108 2.44 -12.13 -6.95
CA LEU A 108 3.79 -12.47 -6.51
C LEU A 108 4.01 -13.97 -6.79
N VAL A 109 5.06 -14.32 -7.50
CA VAL A 109 5.33 -15.66 -7.99
C VAL A 109 6.72 -16.12 -7.60
N TYR A 110 6.82 -17.36 -7.09
CA TYR A 110 8.04 -17.91 -6.51
C TYR A 110 8.67 -19.03 -7.34
N ASP A 111 7.95 -19.58 -8.33
CA ASP A 111 8.39 -20.71 -9.15
C ASP A 111 7.88 -20.65 -10.60
N GLU A 112 8.45 -21.52 -11.45
CA GLU A 112 8.13 -21.55 -12.88
C GLU A 112 6.68 -22.00 -13.17
N GLU A 113 6.12 -22.92 -12.38
CA GLU A 113 4.79 -23.45 -12.60
C GLU A 113 3.72 -22.39 -12.35
N SER A 114 3.84 -21.70 -11.21
CA SER A 114 2.98 -20.56 -10.86
C SER A 114 3.14 -19.42 -11.88
N LEU A 115 4.37 -19.16 -12.37
CA LEU A 115 4.61 -18.15 -13.39
C LEU A 115 3.88 -18.45 -14.70
N LYS A 116 3.97 -19.68 -15.21
CA LYS A 116 3.26 -20.11 -16.43
C LYS A 116 1.77 -19.84 -16.31
N GLN A 117 1.17 -20.36 -15.23
CA GLN A 117 -0.26 -20.19 -14.99
C GLN A 117 -0.68 -18.71 -14.96
N LYS A 118 0.05 -17.87 -14.22
CA LYS A 118 -0.33 -16.45 -14.06
C LYS A 118 -0.12 -15.62 -15.31
N VAL A 119 0.90 -15.94 -16.10
CA VAL A 119 1.12 -15.28 -17.40
C VAL A 119 0.04 -15.70 -18.41
N GLU A 120 -0.34 -16.98 -18.47
CA GLU A 120 -1.43 -17.45 -19.31
C GLU A 120 -2.75 -16.79 -18.94
N GLU A 121 -3.11 -16.74 -17.65
CA GLU A 121 -4.29 -16.04 -17.16
C GLU A 121 -4.30 -14.57 -17.61
N ALA A 122 -3.17 -13.87 -17.50
CA ALA A 122 -3.04 -12.45 -17.87
C ALA A 122 -3.16 -12.24 -19.40
N LEU A 123 -2.53 -13.07 -20.21
CA LEU A 123 -2.57 -12.99 -21.68
C LEU A 123 -3.96 -13.33 -22.25
N HIS A 124 -4.71 -14.22 -21.58
CA HIS A 124 -6.08 -14.54 -21.98
C HIS A 124 -7.05 -13.37 -21.81
N LEU A 125 -6.76 -12.43 -20.91
CA LEU A 125 -7.61 -11.24 -20.71
C LEU A 125 -7.46 -10.24 -21.84
N ASP A 126 -6.21 -9.89 -22.20
CA ASP A 126 -5.94 -8.98 -23.32
C ASP A 126 -4.51 -9.19 -23.84
N SER A 127 -4.40 -9.94 -24.93
CA SER A 127 -3.11 -10.25 -25.59
C SER A 127 -2.50 -9.08 -26.38
N ARG A 128 -3.20 -7.94 -26.49
CA ARG A 128 -2.70 -6.75 -27.18
C ARG A 128 -1.62 -6.02 -26.37
N TYR A 129 -1.62 -6.22 -25.07
CA TYR A 129 -0.70 -5.55 -24.15
C TYR A 129 0.28 -6.55 -23.52
N PRO A 130 1.53 -6.16 -23.27
CA PRO A 130 2.49 -7.03 -22.61
C PRO A 130 2.10 -7.30 -21.15
N VAL A 131 2.48 -8.48 -20.68
CA VAL A 131 2.51 -8.81 -19.25
C VAL A 131 3.87 -8.40 -18.72
N LEU A 132 3.92 -7.61 -17.66
CA LEU A 132 5.17 -7.18 -17.04
C LEU A 132 5.64 -8.21 -16.02
N ILE A 133 6.91 -8.58 -16.11
CA ILE A 133 7.59 -9.48 -15.17
C ILE A 133 8.68 -8.66 -14.50
N ASP A 134 8.43 -8.24 -13.26
CA ASP A 134 9.34 -7.39 -12.50
C ASP A 134 10.01 -8.18 -11.36
N LYS A 135 11.26 -7.85 -11.04
CA LYS A 135 11.91 -8.36 -9.83
C LYS A 135 11.14 -7.89 -8.59
N TYR A 136 10.69 -8.84 -7.79
CA TYR A 136 10.14 -8.49 -6.48
C TYR A 136 11.27 -8.15 -5.51
N ILE A 137 11.23 -6.94 -4.97
CA ILE A 137 12.16 -6.46 -3.94
C ILE A 137 11.43 -6.49 -2.61
N LEU A 138 11.91 -7.32 -1.68
CA LEU A 138 11.43 -7.28 -0.31
C LEU A 138 12.07 -6.10 0.42
N GLY A 139 11.26 -5.20 0.94
CA GLY A 139 11.75 -4.00 1.60
C GLY A 139 10.67 -3.20 2.31
N GLN A 140 11.09 -2.07 2.84
CA GLN A 140 10.24 -1.05 3.42
C GLN A 140 9.68 -0.19 2.30
N GLU A 141 8.39 0.06 2.28
CA GLU A 141 7.80 1.00 1.33
C GLU A 141 7.62 2.39 1.96
N CYS A 142 7.73 3.41 1.14
CA CYS A 142 7.26 4.74 1.47
C CYS A 142 6.70 5.46 0.24
N GLU A 143 5.87 6.46 0.48
CA GLU A 143 5.32 7.29 -0.58
C GLU A 143 5.56 8.78 -0.30
N VAL A 144 5.70 9.54 -1.36
CA VAL A 144 5.90 10.99 -1.33
C VAL A 144 4.93 11.64 -2.30
N ASP A 145 4.10 12.55 -1.78
CA ASP A 145 3.37 13.50 -2.61
C ASP A 145 4.15 14.80 -2.65
N ALA A 146 4.55 15.23 -3.83
CA ALA A 146 5.34 16.43 -4.03
C ALA A 146 4.64 17.41 -4.99
N ILE A 147 5.05 18.68 -4.93
CA ILE A 147 4.64 19.72 -5.88
C ILE A 147 5.89 20.20 -6.61
N CYS A 148 5.84 20.21 -7.93
CA CYS A 148 6.90 20.75 -8.79
C CYS A 148 6.36 21.92 -9.60
N ASP A 149 7.19 22.99 -9.77
CA ASP A 149 6.88 24.15 -10.63
C ASP A 149 7.73 24.19 -11.91
N GLY A 150 8.44 23.07 -12.21
CA GLY A 150 9.38 22.96 -13.34
C GLY A 150 10.81 23.40 -13.00
N SER A 151 11.03 24.08 -11.88
CA SER A 151 12.35 24.54 -11.42
C SER A 151 12.68 24.08 -10.01
N ASP A 152 11.71 24.11 -9.12
CA ASP A 152 11.83 23.74 -7.73
C ASP A 152 10.80 22.67 -7.37
N VAL A 153 11.06 21.96 -6.27
CA VAL A 153 10.16 20.93 -5.73
C VAL A 153 9.91 21.17 -4.25
N PHE A 154 8.66 21.01 -3.84
CA PHE A 154 8.23 21.06 -2.47
C PHE A 154 7.67 19.69 -2.03
N ILE A 155 8.14 19.18 -0.90
CA ILE A 155 7.75 17.90 -0.31
C ILE A 155 7.08 18.18 1.03
N PRO A 156 5.74 18.09 1.16
CA PRO A 156 5.03 18.32 2.41
C PRO A 156 5.37 17.32 3.52
N GLY A 157 5.75 16.10 3.15
CA GLY A 157 6.14 15.05 4.07
C GLY A 157 6.36 13.73 3.35
N ILE A 158 6.99 12.78 4.04
CA ILE A 158 7.23 11.41 3.58
C ILE A 158 6.36 10.49 4.43
N MET A 159 5.62 9.60 3.79
CA MET A 159 4.77 8.60 4.45
C MET A 159 5.48 7.24 4.41
N GLU A 160 5.82 6.71 5.57
CA GLU A 160 6.43 5.38 5.69
C GLU A 160 5.33 4.33 5.92
N HIS A 161 5.30 3.27 5.10
CA HIS A 161 4.33 2.18 5.24
C HIS A 161 4.74 1.23 6.36
N ILE A 162 3.76 0.63 7.02
CA ILE A 162 3.98 -0.39 8.04
C ILE A 162 4.16 -1.76 7.40
N GLU A 163 3.28 -2.10 6.47
CA GLU A 163 3.38 -3.34 5.71
C GLU A 163 4.53 -3.24 4.72
N ARG A 164 5.30 -4.32 4.60
CA ARG A 164 6.35 -4.48 3.60
C ARG A 164 5.76 -4.61 2.21
N THR A 165 6.64 -4.56 1.21
CA THR A 165 6.29 -4.71 -0.21
C THR A 165 5.30 -5.85 -0.48
N GLY A 166 4.39 -5.63 -1.44
CA GLY A 166 3.38 -6.58 -1.85
C GLY A 166 1.97 -6.27 -1.36
N VAL A 167 1.78 -5.18 -0.62
CA VAL A 167 0.46 -4.63 -0.25
C VAL A 167 0.25 -3.32 -0.99
N HIS A 168 -0.93 -3.11 -1.56
CA HIS A 168 -1.25 -1.85 -2.24
C HIS A 168 -1.14 -0.66 -1.26
N SER A 169 -0.53 0.45 -1.69
CA SER A 169 -0.29 1.63 -0.84
C SER A 169 -1.57 2.19 -0.19
N GLY A 170 -2.72 2.11 -0.88
CA GLY A 170 -4.03 2.48 -0.34
C GLY A 170 -4.52 1.56 0.79
N ASP A 171 -4.05 0.32 0.84
CA ASP A 171 -4.42 -0.70 1.84
C ASP A 171 -3.39 -0.82 2.97
N SER A 172 -2.25 -0.13 2.85
CA SER A 172 -1.23 -0.09 3.88
C SER A 172 -1.51 0.97 4.94
N MET A 173 -1.18 0.66 6.18
CA MET A 173 -1.05 1.66 7.23
C MET A 173 0.20 2.49 6.95
N SER A 174 0.12 3.81 7.10
CA SER A 174 1.27 4.69 6.84
C SER A 174 1.45 5.68 7.97
N VAL A 175 2.70 5.99 8.28
CA VAL A 175 3.10 6.85 9.41
C VAL A 175 3.78 8.12 8.88
N TYR A 176 3.40 9.25 9.41
CA TYR A 176 4.06 10.55 9.24
C TYR A 176 4.35 11.17 10.62
N PRO A 177 5.55 11.72 10.85
CA PRO A 177 6.78 11.57 10.04
C PRO A 177 7.26 10.12 9.93
N PRO A 178 8.23 9.79 9.05
CA PRO A 178 8.82 8.45 8.99
C PRO A 178 9.34 8.02 10.37
N TYR A 179 9.09 6.77 10.77
CA TYR A 179 9.41 6.28 12.12
C TYR A 179 10.66 5.40 12.17
N SER A 180 11.06 4.79 11.06
CA SER A 180 12.22 3.90 11.00
C SER A 180 13.27 4.29 9.95
N LEU A 181 12.92 5.16 8.99
CA LEU A 181 13.82 5.62 7.95
C LEU A 181 14.92 6.49 8.54
N LYS A 182 16.18 6.20 8.19
CA LYS A 182 17.34 6.98 8.61
C LYS A 182 17.49 8.25 7.76
N ASP A 183 18.13 9.27 8.31
CA ASP A 183 18.33 10.57 7.65
C ASP A 183 19.00 10.44 6.27
N GLU A 184 19.94 9.51 6.10
CA GLU A 184 20.59 9.23 4.82
C GLU A 184 19.63 8.75 3.75
N VAL A 185 18.68 7.87 4.15
CA VAL A 185 17.63 7.34 3.26
C VAL A 185 16.63 8.46 2.92
N ILE A 186 16.24 9.25 3.93
CA ILE A 186 15.36 10.42 3.74
C ILE A 186 15.98 11.41 2.76
N ALA A 187 17.29 11.73 2.91
CA ALA A 187 18.00 12.62 1.99
C ALA A 187 18.01 12.06 0.55
N THR A 188 18.21 10.75 0.39
CA THR A 188 18.16 10.07 -0.91
C THR A 188 16.76 10.17 -1.54
N ILE A 189 15.69 9.91 -0.77
CA ILE A 189 14.31 10.03 -1.23
C ILE A 189 14.00 11.47 -1.70
N VAL A 190 14.41 12.47 -0.91
CA VAL A 190 14.22 13.89 -1.25
C VAL A 190 14.92 14.26 -2.55
N GLU A 191 16.19 13.85 -2.73
CA GLU A 191 16.95 14.14 -3.94
C GLU A 191 16.39 13.40 -5.16
N GLN A 192 16.01 12.13 -5.02
CA GLN A 192 15.36 11.38 -6.09
C GLN A 192 14.01 12.02 -6.47
N THR A 193 13.18 12.39 -5.48
CA THR A 193 11.92 13.09 -5.73
C THR A 193 12.14 14.36 -6.55
N ARG A 194 13.14 15.17 -6.19
CA ARG A 194 13.49 16.39 -6.92
C ARG A 194 13.93 16.10 -8.37
N LYS A 195 14.85 15.15 -8.55
CA LYS A 195 15.35 14.77 -9.89
C LYS A 195 14.23 14.26 -10.79
N ILE A 196 13.34 13.43 -10.27
CA ILE A 196 12.20 12.86 -10.99
C ILE A 196 11.24 13.97 -11.44
N GLY A 197 10.81 14.85 -10.54
CA GLY A 197 9.89 15.94 -10.85
C GLY A 197 10.42 16.84 -11.96
N LEU A 198 11.71 17.19 -11.92
CA LEU A 198 12.36 18.02 -12.94
C LEU A 198 12.54 17.27 -14.25
N LYS A 199 12.98 15.99 -14.22
CA LYS A 199 13.19 15.17 -15.42
C LYS A 199 11.91 14.94 -16.20
N LEU A 200 10.81 14.66 -15.49
CA LEU A 200 9.50 14.46 -16.09
C LEU A 200 8.76 15.78 -16.39
N GLN A 201 9.37 16.92 -16.11
CA GLN A 201 8.78 18.25 -16.31
C GLN A 201 7.40 18.39 -15.64
N MET A 202 7.31 17.93 -14.40
CA MET A 202 6.07 18.00 -13.63
C MET A 202 5.71 19.44 -13.27
N ILE A 203 4.43 19.77 -13.42
CA ILE A 203 3.84 21.05 -12.96
C ILE A 203 2.63 20.73 -12.10
N GLY A 204 2.71 21.01 -10.79
CA GLY A 204 1.68 20.65 -9.81
C GLY A 204 2.03 19.37 -9.06
N LEU A 205 0.99 18.63 -8.62
CA LEU A 205 1.14 17.43 -7.80
C LEU A 205 1.60 16.21 -8.59
N TYR A 206 2.50 15.45 -7.97
CA TYR A 206 2.86 14.10 -8.38
C TYR A 206 3.17 13.25 -7.15
N ASN A 207 2.83 11.96 -7.23
CA ASN A 207 3.06 10.97 -6.18
C ASN A 207 4.13 9.99 -6.64
N ILE A 208 5.08 9.66 -5.77
CA ILE A 208 6.12 8.67 -6.02
C ILE A 208 6.04 7.58 -4.95
N GLN A 209 6.15 6.32 -5.37
CA GLN A 209 6.31 5.18 -4.49
C GLN A 209 7.73 4.64 -4.54
N PHE A 210 8.33 4.44 -3.37
CA PHE A 210 9.69 3.95 -3.18
C PHE A 210 9.71 2.64 -2.42
N ILE A 211 10.70 1.78 -2.71
CA ILE A 211 11.10 0.63 -1.90
C ILE A 211 12.51 0.86 -1.39
N ILE A 212 12.73 0.58 -0.12
CA ILE A 212 14.05 0.57 0.51
C ILE A 212 14.39 -0.88 0.86
N ASP A 213 15.42 -1.44 0.23
CA ASP A 213 15.85 -2.82 0.50
C ASP A 213 16.67 -2.94 1.80
N ALA A 214 17.05 -4.19 2.14
CA ALA A 214 17.86 -4.48 3.33
C ALA A 214 19.23 -3.80 3.31
N ASN A 215 19.76 -3.45 2.13
CA ASN A 215 21.03 -2.72 1.94
C ASN A 215 20.83 -1.20 1.96
N LYS A 216 19.61 -0.70 2.23
CA LYS A 216 19.22 0.70 2.22
C LYS A 216 19.26 1.36 0.81
N GLN A 217 19.29 0.54 -0.23
CA GLN A 217 19.12 1.02 -1.59
C GLN A 217 17.68 1.46 -1.81
N VAL A 218 17.50 2.67 -2.31
CA VAL A 218 16.17 3.25 -2.62
C VAL A 218 15.87 3.00 -4.08
N TYR A 219 14.74 2.36 -4.35
CA TYR A 219 14.21 2.09 -5.69
C TYR A 219 12.91 2.83 -5.89
N VAL A 220 12.71 3.38 -7.10
CA VAL A 220 11.41 3.93 -7.51
C VAL A 220 10.59 2.83 -8.13
N ILE A 221 9.33 2.67 -7.67
CA ILE A 221 8.37 1.72 -8.24
C ILE A 221 7.60 2.37 -9.37
N GLU A 222 6.98 3.51 -9.07
CA GLU A 222 6.13 4.25 -10.00
C GLU A 222 6.02 5.71 -9.63
N VAL A 223 5.63 6.52 -10.61
CA VAL A 223 5.26 7.92 -10.44
C VAL A 223 3.86 8.13 -10.99
N ASN A 224 3.01 8.73 -10.20
CA ASN A 224 1.66 9.10 -10.58
C ASN A 224 1.59 10.62 -10.79
N PRO A 225 1.34 11.15 -12.01
CA PRO A 225 1.35 12.58 -12.30
C PRO A 225 0.03 13.26 -11.83
N ARG A 226 -0.38 12.99 -10.61
CA ARG A 226 -1.64 13.43 -10.01
C ARG A 226 -1.59 13.40 -8.49
N SER A 227 -2.62 13.94 -7.85
CA SER A 227 -2.82 13.81 -6.42
C SER A 227 -3.07 12.35 -6.02
N SER A 228 -2.54 11.96 -4.87
CA SER A 228 -2.85 10.69 -4.21
C SER A 228 -3.90 10.85 -3.12
N ARG A 229 -4.34 9.73 -2.53
CA ARG A 229 -5.17 9.74 -1.32
C ARG A 229 -4.45 10.31 -0.11
N THR A 230 -3.12 10.29 -0.11
CA THR A 230 -2.28 10.78 0.98
C THR A 230 -2.26 12.30 1.07
N VAL A 231 -2.55 13.02 -0.03
CA VAL A 231 -2.59 14.51 -0.04
C VAL A 231 -3.54 15.08 1.01
N PRO A 232 -4.83 14.68 1.11
CA PRO A 232 -5.72 15.19 2.15
C PRO A 232 -5.27 14.79 3.57
N PHE A 233 -4.65 13.63 3.74
CA PHE A 233 -4.07 13.20 5.01
C PHE A 233 -2.91 14.12 5.42
N LEU A 234 -1.91 14.31 4.54
CA LEU A 234 -0.77 15.19 4.79
C LEU A 234 -1.19 16.64 5.01
N ALA A 235 -2.20 17.13 4.27
CA ALA A 235 -2.74 18.46 4.48
C ALA A 235 -3.26 18.66 5.91
N LYS A 236 -3.96 17.67 6.46
CA LYS A 236 -4.43 17.69 7.85
C LYS A 236 -3.28 17.53 8.86
N ALA A 237 -2.35 16.62 8.60
CA ALA A 237 -1.22 16.34 9.50
C ALA A 237 -0.26 17.53 9.60
N THR A 238 0.06 18.17 8.48
CA THR A 238 1.00 19.30 8.41
C THR A 238 0.34 20.66 8.64
N GLY A 239 -0.97 20.78 8.39
CA GLY A 239 -1.69 22.06 8.38
C GLY A 239 -1.45 22.88 7.10
N LEU A 240 -0.86 22.26 6.05
CA LEU A 240 -0.57 22.90 4.78
C LEU A 240 -1.74 22.80 3.81
N PRO A 241 -2.09 23.86 3.08
CA PRO A 241 -3.13 23.80 2.05
C PRO A 241 -2.58 23.23 0.75
N ILE A 242 -2.16 21.94 0.74
CA ILE A 242 -1.38 21.29 -0.33
C ILE A 242 -2.08 21.40 -1.69
N ALA A 243 -3.39 21.12 -1.76
CA ALA A 243 -4.15 21.23 -3.00
C ALA A 243 -4.18 22.68 -3.54
N ASN A 244 -4.33 23.68 -2.65
CA ASN A 244 -4.32 25.09 -3.04
C ASN A 244 -2.93 25.52 -3.54
N LEU A 245 -1.86 25.07 -2.88
CA LEU A 245 -0.48 25.33 -3.33
C LEU A 245 -0.24 24.74 -4.72
N ALA A 246 -0.63 23.49 -4.93
CA ALA A 246 -0.52 22.83 -6.23
C ALA A 246 -1.32 23.54 -7.31
N THR A 247 -2.55 23.96 -7.00
CA THR A 247 -3.38 24.72 -7.95
C THR A 247 -2.74 26.04 -8.33
N LYS A 248 -2.18 26.80 -7.37
CA LYS A 248 -1.44 28.01 -7.67
C LYS A 248 -0.24 27.75 -8.58
N VAL A 249 0.52 26.68 -8.33
CA VAL A 249 1.64 26.28 -9.20
C VAL A 249 1.15 25.95 -10.61
N MET A 250 0.07 25.19 -10.76
CA MET A 250 -0.53 24.89 -12.06
C MET A 250 -1.03 26.14 -12.80
N LEU A 251 -1.37 27.20 -12.07
CA LEU A 251 -1.75 28.50 -12.62
C LEU A 251 -0.55 29.43 -12.88
N GLY A 252 0.69 28.97 -12.67
CA GLY A 252 1.91 29.68 -13.03
C GLY A 252 2.64 30.40 -11.89
N TYR A 253 2.23 30.22 -10.64
CA TYR A 253 3.00 30.74 -9.50
C TYR A 253 4.19 29.81 -9.22
N SER A 254 5.38 30.39 -8.97
CA SER A 254 6.53 29.59 -8.55
C SER A 254 6.48 29.22 -7.06
N LEU A 255 7.05 28.07 -6.72
CA LEU A 255 7.18 27.61 -5.33
C LEU A 255 7.97 28.62 -4.47
N LYS A 256 9.00 29.27 -5.03
CA LYS A 256 9.76 30.33 -4.37
C LYS A 256 8.88 31.53 -4.00
N GLN A 257 8.02 31.99 -4.91
CA GLN A 257 7.08 33.07 -4.64
C GLN A 257 6.08 32.71 -3.54
N LEU A 258 5.70 31.44 -3.46
CA LEU A 258 4.78 30.93 -2.44
C LEU A 258 5.48 30.64 -1.11
N GLY A 259 6.83 30.66 -1.05
CA GLY A 259 7.62 30.40 0.15
C GLY A 259 7.76 28.92 0.51
N TYR A 260 7.59 27.99 -0.46
CA TYR A 260 7.62 26.55 -0.24
C TYR A 260 8.61 25.88 -1.20
N VAL A 261 9.77 25.44 -0.66
CA VAL A 261 10.80 24.71 -1.42
C VAL A 261 11.42 23.63 -0.52
N GLY A 262 11.74 22.47 -1.10
CA GLY A 262 12.39 21.35 -0.41
C GLY A 262 11.47 20.59 0.52
N LEU A 263 12.05 19.84 1.47
CA LEU A 263 11.30 19.07 2.46
C LEU A 263 10.77 19.97 3.57
N TYR A 264 9.46 19.89 3.82
CA TYR A 264 8.83 20.61 4.93
C TYR A 264 9.26 20.01 6.28
N PRO A 265 9.55 20.83 7.30
CA PRO A 265 9.96 20.34 8.62
C PRO A 265 8.91 19.40 9.23
N ASN A 266 9.38 18.31 9.80
CA ASN A 266 8.52 17.32 10.44
C ASN A 266 7.78 17.91 11.64
N ARG A 267 6.54 17.47 11.84
CA ARG A 267 5.77 17.78 13.05
C ARG A 267 6.29 16.99 14.25
N LYS A 268 6.06 17.50 15.45
CA LYS A 268 6.44 16.82 16.71
C LYS A 268 5.53 15.64 17.08
N ARG A 269 4.36 15.53 16.44
CA ARG A 269 3.39 14.46 16.66
C ARG A 269 3.52 13.40 15.58
N TRP A 270 3.16 12.18 15.93
CA TRP A 270 2.93 11.09 14.99
C TRP A 270 1.52 11.14 14.43
N TYR A 271 1.38 10.95 13.15
CA TYR A 271 0.11 10.81 12.45
C TYR A 271 0.12 9.49 11.70
N VAL A 272 -0.95 8.71 11.86
CA VAL A 272 -1.09 7.39 11.26
C VAL A 272 -2.32 7.36 10.39
N LYS A 273 -2.14 7.01 9.13
CA LYS A 273 -3.19 6.66 8.19
C LYS A 273 -3.48 5.17 8.31
N SER A 274 -4.72 4.78 8.57
CA SER A 274 -5.17 3.39 8.47
C SER A 274 -6.24 3.26 7.39
N PRO A 275 -6.16 2.23 6.53
CA PRO A 275 -7.20 1.97 5.55
C PRO A 275 -8.50 1.58 6.26
N THR A 276 -9.63 1.94 5.66
CA THR A 276 -10.94 1.44 6.06
C THR A 276 -11.51 0.54 4.97
N PHE A 277 -12.04 -0.60 5.37
CA PHE A 277 -12.55 -1.63 4.46
C PHE A 277 -14.06 -1.80 4.63
N SER A 278 -14.77 -1.97 3.54
CA SER A 278 -16.21 -2.25 3.52
C SER A 278 -16.52 -3.74 3.33
N PHE A 279 -15.64 -4.63 3.82
CA PHE A 279 -15.77 -6.09 3.62
C PHE A 279 -17.11 -6.66 4.11
N SER A 280 -17.68 -6.13 5.20
CA SER A 280 -18.99 -6.54 5.69
C SER A 280 -20.15 -6.21 4.74
N LYS A 281 -19.96 -5.20 3.86
CA LYS A 281 -20.97 -4.75 2.89
C LYS A 281 -20.78 -5.35 1.50
N ILE A 282 -19.57 -5.81 1.17
CA ILE A 282 -19.20 -6.37 -0.14
C ILE A 282 -19.05 -7.88 0.00
N SER A 283 -20.05 -8.62 -0.49
CA SER A 283 -20.00 -10.08 -0.49
C SER A 283 -18.96 -10.59 -1.50
N GLY A 284 -18.25 -11.67 -1.13
CA GLY A 284 -17.32 -12.38 -2.01
C GLY A 284 -15.90 -11.80 -2.09
N MET A 285 -15.64 -10.58 -1.59
CA MET A 285 -14.30 -10.01 -1.52
C MET A 285 -13.48 -10.69 -0.42
N ASP A 286 -12.27 -11.13 -0.74
CA ASP A 286 -11.32 -11.67 0.26
C ASP A 286 -10.55 -10.52 0.93
N VAL A 287 -10.31 -10.67 2.23
CA VAL A 287 -9.66 -9.64 3.06
C VAL A 287 -8.13 -9.74 3.09
N VAL A 288 -7.54 -10.68 2.37
CA VAL A 288 -6.08 -10.79 2.26
C VAL A 288 -5.51 -9.51 1.66
N LEU A 289 -4.55 -8.90 2.34
CA LEU A 289 -3.79 -7.78 1.79
C LEU A 289 -2.94 -8.26 0.62
N SER A 290 -2.98 -7.53 -0.47
CA SER A 290 -2.34 -7.89 -1.74
C SER A 290 -2.01 -6.62 -2.54
N PRO A 291 -1.34 -6.73 -3.69
CA PRO A 291 -1.17 -5.59 -4.58
C PRO A 291 -2.48 -4.97 -5.10
N GLU A 292 -3.60 -5.71 -5.05
CA GLU A 292 -4.91 -5.20 -5.44
C GLU A 292 -5.54 -4.37 -4.31
N MET A 293 -5.94 -3.13 -4.62
CA MET A 293 -6.57 -2.22 -3.67
C MET A 293 -8.00 -2.64 -3.31
N LYS A 294 -8.28 -2.73 -2.01
CA LYS A 294 -9.58 -3.15 -1.44
C LYS A 294 -10.17 -2.13 -0.49
N SER A 295 -9.40 -1.15 -0.03
CA SER A 295 -9.86 -0.11 0.87
C SER A 295 -10.86 0.83 0.19
N THR A 296 -11.85 1.26 0.96
CA THR A 296 -12.91 2.18 0.51
C THR A 296 -12.82 3.56 1.17
N GLY A 297 -11.91 3.72 2.13
CA GLY A 297 -11.69 4.97 2.83
C GLY A 297 -10.45 4.92 3.70
N GLU A 298 -10.23 5.98 4.46
CA GLU A 298 -9.06 6.14 5.32
C GLU A 298 -9.46 6.75 6.66
N ALA A 299 -8.78 6.35 7.72
CA ALA A 299 -8.88 6.91 9.05
C ALA A 299 -7.55 7.50 9.48
N ILE A 300 -7.60 8.52 10.34
CA ILE A 300 -6.42 9.16 10.91
C ILE A 300 -6.39 9.00 12.43
N GLY A 301 -5.24 8.57 12.95
CA GLY A 301 -4.90 8.65 14.36
C GLY A 301 -3.69 9.56 14.56
N TYR A 302 -3.65 10.33 15.65
CA TYR A 302 -2.48 11.14 15.97
C TYR A 302 -2.24 11.24 17.45
N ASP A 303 -0.96 11.27 17.84
CA ASP A 303 -0.52 11.44 19.23
C ASP A 303 0.96 11.84 19.29
N TYR A 304 1.47 12.17 20.48
CA TYR A 304 2.90 12.32 20.73
C TYR A 304 3.62 10.97 20.88
N SER A 305 2.92 9.90 21.24
CA SER A 305 3.40 8.51 21.19
C SER A 305 2.93 7.85 19.89
N LEU A 306 3.85 7.16 19.19
CA LEU A 306 3.54 6.41 17.97
C LEU A 306 2.48 5.33 18.25
N ASN A 307 2.65 4.55 19.33
CA ASN A 307 1.71 3.47 19.65
C ASN A 307 0.31 3.98 19.98
N ARG A 308 0.19 5.15 20.60
CA ARG A 308 -1.12 5.78 20.83
C ARG A 308 -1.74 6.30 19.52
N ALA A 309 -0.92 6.85 18.61
CA ALA A 309 -1.41 7.24 17.29
C ALA A 309 -1.90 6.01 16.51
N LEU A 310 -1.17 4.90 16.56
CA LEU A 310 -1.55 3.61 15.99
C LEU A 310 -2.86 3.08 16.61
N TYR A 311 -2.97 3.08 17.94
CA TYR A 311 -4.21 2.70 18.62
C TYR A 311 -5.41 3.52 18.14
N LYS A 312 -5.26 4.86 18.08
CA LYS A 312 -6.33 5.76 17.63
C LYS A 312 -6.73 5.49 16.19
N SER A 313 -5.75 5.25 15.29
CA SER A 313 -6.03 5.00 13.89
C SER A 313 -6.70 3.64 13.67
N LEU A 314 -6.26 2.57 14.35
CA LEU A 314 -6.91 1.26 14.34
C LEU A 314 -8.37 1.37 14.81
N ARG A 315 -8.62 2.07 15.91
CA ARG A 315 -9.99 2.29 16.42
C ARG A 315 -10.84 3.10 15.43
N ALA A 316 -10.28 4.13 14.83
CA ALA A 316 -10.97 4.98 13.86
C ALA A 316 -11.27 4.24 12.54
N SER A 317 -10.45 3.26 12.14
CA SER A 317 -10.70 2.40 10.98
C SER A 317 -11.69 1.23 11.27
N GLY A 318 -12.20 1.13 12.52
CA GLY A 318 -13.18 0.13 12.90
C GLY A 318 -12.59 -1.15 13.51
N VAL A 319 -11.27 -1.24 13.69
CA VAL A 319 -10.64 -2.38 14.35
C VAL A 319 -10.93 -2.35 15.85
N ARG A 320 -11.52 -3.41 16.35
CA ARG A 320 -11.75 -3.59 17.79
C ARG A 320 -10.45 -4.02 18.46
N VAL A 321 -9.89 -3.17 19.33
CA VAL A 321 -8.69 -3.49 20.11
C VAL A 321 -9.09 -3.90 21.51
N SER A 322 -8.69 -5.12 21.92
CA SER A 322 -8.92 -5.72 23.24
C SER A 322 -7.61 -6.32 23.77
N ASN A 323 -7.30 -6.12 25.03
CA ASN A 323 -6.09 -6.61 25.68
C ASN A 323 -6.23 -8.00 26.34
N TYR A 324 -7.31 -8.71 26.03
CA TYR A 324 -7.56 -10.08 26.51
C TYR A 324 -8.39 -10.86 25.48
N GLY A 325 -8.40 -12.16 25.61
CA GLY A 325 -9.28 -13.06 24.84
C GLY A 325 -8.53 -14.22 24.20
N THR A 326 -8.94 -14.61 23.01
CA THR A 326 -8.37 -15.74 22.27
C THR A 326 -7.88 -15.30 20.89
N VAL A 327 -6.67 -15.70 20.53
CA VAL A 327 -6.11 -15.57 19.19
C VAL A 327 -6.26 -16.89 18.46
N LEU A 328 -6.95 -16.88 17.34
CA LEU A 328 -6.99 -18.00 16.39
C LEU A 328 -5.88 -17.82 15.37
N ALA A 329 -4.86 -18.68 15.40
CA ALA A 329 -3.71 -18.65 14.50
C ALA A 329 -3.78 -19.76 13.45
N THR A 330 -3.86 -19.38 12.18
CA THR A 330 -3.79 -20.27 11.02
C THR A 330 -2.68 -19.77 10.10
N ILE A 331 -1.48 -20.29 10.33
CA ILE A 331 -0.25 -19.75 9.75
C ILE A 331 0.27 -20.66 8.66
N ALA A 332 0.59 -20.10 7.50
CA ALA A 332 1.26 -20.79 6.40
C ALA A 332 2.64 -21.30 6.84
N ASP A 333 3.09 -22.43 6.31
CA ASP A 333 4.35 -23.05 6.75
C ASP A 333 5.56 -22.13 6.56
N ALA A 334 5.59 -21.35 5.48
CA ALA A 334 6.64 -20.39 5.20
C ALA A 334 6.72 -19.25 6.26
N ASP A 335 5.59 -18.90 6.87
CA ASP A 335 5.49 -17.78 7.81
C ASP A 335 5.67 -18.19 9.27
N LYS A 336 5.69 -19.48 9.58
CA LYS A 336 5.69 -19.98 10.96
C LYS A 336 6.84 -19.43 11.80
N GLN A 337 8.05 -19.37 11.25
CA GLN A 337 9.23 -18.86 11.97
C GLN A 337 9.09 -17.35 12.27
N ALA A 338 8.58 -16.57 11.33
CA ALA A 338 8.35 -15.14 11.53
C ALA A 338 7.17 -14.88 12.48
N ALA A 339 6.14 -15.72 12.47
CA ALA A 339 4.97 -15.60 13.33
C ALA A 339 5.24 -16.03 14.79
N LEU A 340 6.19 -16.94 15.01
CA LEU A 340 6.47 -17.50 16.34
C LEU A 340 6.71 -16.44 17.43
N PRO A 341 7.61 -15.46 17.25
CA PRO A 341 7.84 -14.43 18.27
C PRO A 341 6.58 -13.58 18.52
N LEU A 342 5.75 -13.36 17.52
CA LEU A 342 4.52 -12.57 17.65
C LEU A 342 3.45 -13.35 18.44
N ILE A 343 3.23 -14.61 18.11
CA ILE A 343 2.28 -15.47 18.85
C ILE A 343 2.74 -15.66 20.30
N LYS A 344 4.07 -15.77 20.53
CA LYS A 344 4.61 -15.83 21.88
C LYS A 344 4.28 -14.58 22.69
N ARG A 345 4.40 -13.38 22.10
CA ARG A 345 4.04 -12.12 22.77
C ARG A 345 2.54 -12.09 23.16
N PHE A 346 1.62 -12.56 22.29
CA PHE A 346 0.22 -12.71 22.67
C PHE A 346 0.03 -13.68 23.85
N TYR A 347 0.73 -14.82 23.83
CA TYR A 347 0.68 -15.79 24.90
C TYR A 347 1.20 -15.21 26.23
N ASP A 348 2.32 -14.47 26.19
CA ASP A 348 2.93 -13.81 27.36
C ASP A 348 2.02 -12.68 27.90
N LEU A 349 1.22 -12.02 27.04
CA LEU A 349 0.18 -11.04 27.43
C LEU A 349 -1.09 -11.72 28.03
N GLY A 350 -1.14 -13.05 28.10
CA GLY A 350 -2.24 -13.79 28.70
C GLY A 350 -3.37 -14.17 27.74
N PHE A 351 -3.19 -14.02 26.42
CA PHE A 351 -4.17 -14.52 25.46
C PHE A 351 -4.17 -16.05 25.38
N ASN A 352 -5.36 -16.64 25.25
CA ASN A 352 -5.48 -18.03 24.85
C ASN A 352 -5.11 -18.17 23.36
N ILE A 353 -4.39 -19.24 23.02
CA ILE A 353 -4.01 -19.53 21.64
C ILE A 353 -4.77 -20.76 21.15
N GLU A 354 -5.52 -20.58 20.05
CA GLU A 354 -6.15 -21.64 19.26
C GLU A 354 -5.48 -21.70 17.89
N ALA A 355 -5.26 -22.88 17.34
CA ALA A 355 -4.63 -23.02 16.03
C ALA A 355 -5.00 -24.33 15.33
N THR A 356 -4.91 -24.36 14.00
CA THR A 356 -4.98 -25.59 13.22
C THR A 356 -3.83 -26.52 13.56
N LYS A 357 -4.02 -27.84 13.37
CA LYS A 357 -3.11 -28.90 13.84
C LYS A 357 -1.62 -28.61 13.53
N GLY A 358 -1.27 -28.27 12.29
CA GLY A 358 0.11 -28.02 11.90
C GLY A 358 0.73 -26.80 12.62
N THR A 359 -0.01 -25.71 12.74
CA THR A 359 0.43 -24.52 13.49
C THR A 359 0.49 -24.82 15.00
N ALA A 360 -0.50 -25.54 15.55
CA ALA A 360 -0.54 -25.85 16.98
C ALA A 360 0.61 -26.76 17.43
N LEU A 361 0.98 -27.75 16.64
CA LEU A 361 2.13 -28.61 16.95
C LEU A 361 3.42 -27.79 16.97
N PHE A 362 3.66 -26.98 15.95
CA PHE A 362 4.81 -26.09 15.87
C PHE A 362 4.90 -25.14 17.09
N LEU A 363 3.78 -24.52 17.49
CA LEU A 363 3.73 -23.64 18.66
C LEU A 363 4.01 -24.39 19.97
N LYS A 364 3.47 -25.62 20.14
CA LYS A 364 3.72 -26.45 21.31
C LYS A 364 5.17 -26.89 21.45
N GLU A 365 5.82 -27.26 20.34
CA GLU A 365 7.23 -27.58 20.30
C GLU A 365 8.12 -26.37 20.73
N ASN A 366 7.62 -25.16 20.57
CA ASN A 366 8.26 -23.92 21.00
C ASN A 366 7.73 -23.38 22.34
N GLY A 367 7.09 -24.23 23.15
CA GLY A 367 6.68 -23.89 24.53
C GLY A 367 5.40 -23.07 24.67
N ILE A 368 4.63 -22.89 23.60
CA ILE A 368 3.39 -22.12 23.63
C ILE A 368 2.20 -23.08 23.78
N LYS A 369 1.50 -23.01 24.91
CA LYS A 369 0.30 -23.82 25.15
C LYS A 369 -0.80 -23.41 24.16
N THR A 370 -1.21 -24.35 23.29
CA THR A 370 -2.14 -24.08 22.18
C THR A 370 -3.26 -25.12 22.16
N ARG A 371 -4.50 -24.68 21.99
CA ARG A 371 -5.64 -25.55 21.73
C ARG A 371 -5.71 -25.88 20.24
N ILE A 372 -5.74 -27.17 19.91
CA ILE A 372 -5.85 -27.62 18.52
C ILE A 372 -7.31 -27.51 18.07
N LYS A 373 -7.48 -26.98 16.84
CA LYS A 373 -8.75 -26.96 16.11
C LYS A 373 -8.59 -27.77 14.83
N LYS A 374 -9.62 -28.54 14.48
CA LYS A 374 -9.66 -29.26 13.20
C LYS A 374 -9.88 -28.28 12.04
N LYS A 375 -9.31 -28.58 10.89
CA LYS A 375 -9.53 -27.79 9.67
C LYS A 375 -10.96 -27.96 9.15
N ILE A 376 -11.46 -26.97 8.43
CA ILE A 376 -12.76 -27.02 7.74
C ILE A 376 -12.73 -28.11 6.68
N SER A 377 -11.63 -28.24 5.94
CA SER A 377 -11.38 -29.32 4.96
C SER A 377 -11.38 -30.73 5.56
N GLU A 378 -11.24 -30.87 6.88
CA GLU A 378 -11.40 -32.13 7.61
C GLU A 378 -12.87 -32.40 8.01
N GLY A 379 -13.81 -31.60 7.51
CA GLY A 379 -15.25 -31.72 7.81
C GLY A 379 -15.65 -31.22 9.19
N SER A 380 -14.91 -30.28 9.80
CA SER A 380 -15.17 -29.76 11.14
C SER A 380 -15.55 -28.27 11.13
N ASP A 381 -16.61 -27.94 11.89
CA ASP A 381 -17.07 -26.55 12.07
C ASP A 381 -16.49 -25.88 13.34
N GLU A 382 -15.58 -26.54 14.07
CA GLU A 382 -15.05 -26.05 15.36
C GLU A 382 -14.49 -24.62 15.29
N ILE A 383 -13.81 -24.27 14.20
CA ILE A 383 -13.27 -22.93 13.99
C ILE A 383 -14.40 -21.92 13.79
N LEU A 384 -15.37 -22.25 12.93
CA LEU A 384 -16.50 -21.39 12.60
C LEU A 384 -17.39 -21.17 13.82
N GLU A 385 -17.62 -22.22 14.62
CA GLU A 385 -18.36 -22.12 15.87
C GLU A 385 -17.65 -21.23 16.89
N SER A 386 -16.33 -21.37 17.06
CA SER A 386 -15.56 -20.50 17.97
C SER A 386 -15.68 -19.02 17.60
N ILE A 387 -15.66 -18.70 16.30
CA ILE A 387 -15.85 -17.34 15.81
C ILE A 387 -17.29 -16.86 16.06
N LYS A 388 -18.29 -17.64 15.65
CA LYS A 388 -19.73 -17.30 15.79
C LYS A 388 -20.16 -17.12 17.25
N LYS A 389 -19.62 -17.92 18.18
CA LYS A 389 -19.90 -17.83 19.62
C LYS A 389 -19.15 -16.69 20.32
N GLY A 390 -18.32 -15.91 19.60
CA GLY A 390 -17.57 -14.79 20.15
C GLY A 390 -16.40 -15.19 21.05
N TYR A 391 -15.90 -16.42 20.95
CA TYR A 391 -14.76 -16.88 21.73
C TYR A 391 -13.43 -16.35 21.18
N VAL A 392 -13.38 -16.02 19.89
CA VAL A 392 -12.18 -15.51 19.21
C VAL A 392 -12.19 -13.99 19.22
N THR A 393 -11.08 -13.40 19.67
CA THR A 393 -10.87 -11.94 19.69
C THR A 393 -10.14 -11.48 18.42
N TYR A 394 -9.12 -12.23 18.01
CA TYR A 394 -8.31 -11.95 16.83
C TYR A 394 -8.12 -13.21 15.99
N VAL A 395 -8.19 -13.04 14.68
CA VAL A 395 -7.77 -14.05 13.71
C VAL A 395 -6.49 -13.59 13.05
N ILE A 396 -5.44 -14.41 13.16
CA ILE A 396 -4.19 -14.25 12.40
C ILE A 396 -4.18 -15.36 11.36
N ASN A 397 -4.32 -15.00 10.10
CA ASN A 397 -4.41 -15.95 9.00
C ASN A 397 -3.51 -15.52 7.86
N THR A 398 -2.31 -16.11 7.75
CA THR A 398 -1.43 -15.88 6.61
C THR A 398 -1.82 -16.81 5.45
N ALA A 399 -1.81 -16.25 4.23
CA ALA A 399 -2.18 -17.00 3.03
C ALA A 399 -1.04 -17.91 2.58
N SER A 400 -1.35 -19.17 2.22
CA SER A 400 -0.45 -20.07 1.51
C SER A 400 -0.92 -20.30 0.08
N GLU A 401 0.01 -20.44 -0.86
CA GLU A 401 -0.32 -20.58 -2.28
C GLU A 401 -1.01 -21.91 -2.65
N ARG A 402 -0.88 -22.98 -1.87
CA ARG A 402 -1.22 -24.31 -2.37
C ARG A 402 -2.46 -24.99 -1.84
N ASP A 403 -2.82 -24.94 -0.55
CA ASP A 403 -3.85 -25.89 -0.04
C ASP A 403 -4.91 -25.34 0.90
N SER A 404 -4.72 -24.15 1.42
CA SER A 404 -5.64 -23.59 2.43
C SER A 404 -6.44 -22.39 1.93
N LEU A 405 -6.38 -22.11 0.64
CA LEU A 405 -7.07 -20.94 0.05
C LEU A 405 -8.56 -20.95 0.38
N MET A 406 -9.22 -22.11 0.31
CA MET A 406 -10.65 -22.24 0.61
C MET A 406 -10.91 -22.12 2.11
N ASP A 407 -10.23 -22.90 2.96
CA ASP A 407 -10.41 -22.84 4.42
C ASP A 407 -10.09 -21.45 4.96
N GLY A 408 -8.96 -20.86 4.53
CA GLY A 408 -8.55 -19.52 4.91
C GLY A 408 -9.59 -18.48 4.54
N LYS A 409 -10.12 -18.52 3.32
CA LYS A 409 -11.15 -17.59 2.85
C LYS A 409 -12.44 -17.71 3.67
N ILE A 410 -12.87 -18.93 3.99
CA ILE A 410 -14.06 -19.21 4.82
C ILE A 410 -13.85 -18.67 6.24
N ILE A 411 -12.68 -18.91 6.86
CA ILE A 411 -12.34 -18.41 8.19
C ILE A 411 -12.36 -16.89 8.22
N ARG A 412 -11.68 -16.23 7.27
CA ARG A 412 -11.64 -14.78 7.18
C ARG A 412 -13.02 -14.18 6.98
N ARG A 413 -13.84 -14.79 6.11
CA ARG A 413 -15.22 -14.35 5.91
C ARG A 413 -16.07 -14.49 7.17
N ALA A 414 -16.00 -15.63 7.84
CA ALA A 414 -16.71 -15.85 9.10
C ALA A 414 -16.30 -14.84 10.18
N ALA A 415 -15.01 -14.49 10.25
CA ALA A 415 -14.54 -13.49 11.20
C ALA A 415 -15.12 -12.09 10.89
N ILE A 416 -15.11 -11.64 9.63
CA ILE A 416 -15.71 -10.37 9.22
C ILE A 416 -17.21 -10.32 9.52
N ASP A 417 -17.94 -11.38 9.19
CA ASP A 417 -19.39 -11.45 9.41
C ASP A 417 -19.76 -11.42 10.91
N ASN A 418 -18.82 -11.76 11.78
CA ASN A 418 -18.99 -11.73 13.25
C ASN A 418 -18.22 -10.59 13.94
N ASN A 419 -17.74 -9.58 13.18
CA ASN A 419 -16.99 -8.42 13.68
C ASN A 419 -15.72 -8.79 14.48
N VAL A 420 -15.06 -9.88 14.12
CA VAL A 420 -13.76 -10.29 14.65
C VAL A 420 -12.66 -9.71 13.77
N ALA A 421 -11.68 -9.06 14.39
CA ALA A 421 -10.55 -8.48 13.65
C ALA A 421 -9.67 -9.56 13.03
N VAL A 422 -9.36 -9.41 11.74
CA VAL A 422 -8.56 -10.34 10.94
C VAL A 422 -7.28 -9.65 10.50
N PHE A 423 -6.16 -10.32 10.71
CA PHE A 423 -4.83 -9.87 10.28
C PHE A 423 -4.23 -10.92 9.34
N THR A 424 -3.90 -10.49 8.13
CA THR A 424 -3.30 -11.34 7.09
C THR A 424 -1.82 -11.03 6.84
N CYS A 425 -1.32 -9.94 7.44
CA CYS A 425 0.07 -9.50 7.37
C CYS A 425 0.68 -9.48 8.79
N LEU A 426 1.87 -10.06 8.95
CA LEU A 426 2.56 -10.12 10.24
C LEU A 426 3.05 -8.74 10.71
N ASP A 427 3.33 -7.81 9.80
CA ASP A 427 3.73 -6.44 10.15
C ASP A 427 2.59 -5.70 10.85
N THR A 428 1.34 -5.87 10.39
CA THR A 428 0.16 -5.31 11.08
C THR A 428 -0.08 -5.99 12.44
N VAL A 429 0.20 -7.30 12.56
CA VAL A 429 0.15 -8.02 13.85
C VAL A 429 1.17 -7.45 14.84
N LEU A 430 2.39 -7.14 14.38
CA LEU A 430 3.42 -6.50 15.21
C LEU A 430 2.95 -5.14 15.74
N VAL A 431 2.32 -4.33 14.90
CA VAL A 431 1.72 -3.05 15.31
C VAL A 431 0.66 -3.24 16.40
N LEU A 432 -0.24 -4.19 16.21
CA LEU A 432 -1.26 -4.50 17.22
C LEU A 432 -0.62 -4.88 18.56
N LEU A 433 0.41 -5.73 18.55
CA LEU A 433 1.14 -6.13 19.76
C LEU A 433 1.78 -4.95 20.47
N ASN A 434 2.46 -4.07 19.75
CA ASN A 434 3.06 -2.87 20.33
C ASN A 434 2.02 -1.98 21.01
N VAL A 435 0.84 -1.85 20.40
CA VAL A 435 -0.31 -1.13 21.00
C VAL A 435 -0.80 -1.82 22.26
N LEU A 436 -0.98 -3.16 22.24
CA LEU A 436 -1.49 -3.93 23.37
C LEU A 436 -0.52 -3.89 24.56
N GLU A 437 0.77 -4.00 24.32
CA GLU A 437 1.81 -3.92 25.36
C GLU A 437 1.84 -2.54 26.04
N GLU A 438 1.77 -1.45 25.27
CA GLU A 438 1.69 -0.11 25.86
C GLU A 438 0.41 0.09 26.68
N MET A 439 -0.71 -0.49 26.25
CA MET A 439 -1.97 -0.43 27.02
C MET A 439 -1.89 -1.19 28.35
N THR A 440 -1.08 -2.25 28.41
CA THR A 440 -1.04 -3.19 29.55
C THR A 440 0.03 -2.78 30.57
N MET A 441 1.14 -2.16 30.15
CA MET A 441 2.32 -1.92 30.99
C MET A 441 2.65 -0.42 31.17
N ARG A 442 1.64 0.44 31.26
CA ARG A 442 1.93 1.88 31.47
C ARG A 442 2.24 2.17 32.92
N ILE A 443 3.52 2.45 33.21
CA ILE A 443 3.96 3.13 34.44
C ILE A 443 4.19 4.61 34.05
N SER A 444 3.45 5.55 34.64
CA SER A 444 3.72 6.99 34.55
C SER A 444 4.19 7.50 35.90
N LEU A 445 5.17 8.41 35.91
CA LEU A 445 5.54 9.14 37.09
C LEU A 445 4.37 10.08 37.47
N ILE A 446 4.20 10.35 38.77
CA ILE A 446 3.11 11.17 39.32
C ILE A 446 3.17 12.61 38.76
N ASP A 447 4.34 13.06 38.33
CA ASP A 447 4.60 14.45 37.88
C ASP A 447 4.58 14.61 36.34
N GLU A 448 4.15 13.59 35.55
CA GLU A 448 3.92 13.72 34.11
C GLU A 448 2.46 14.10 33.83
N GLU A 449 2.18 15.42 33.76
CA GLU A 449 0.98 15.97 33.12
C GLU A 449 1.17 16.23 31.62
#